data_0bffdcc2bf46bf83278dcedbc884f229
#
_entry.id   0bffdcc2bf46bf83278dcedbc884f229
#
_cell.length_a   1.000
_cell.length_b   1.000
_cell.length_c   1.000
_cell.angle_alpha   90.00
_cell.angle_beta   90.00
_cell.angle_gamma   90.00
#
_symmetry.space_group_name_H-M   'P 1'
#
loop_
_entity.id
_entity.type
_entity.pdbx_description
1 polymer ?
#
loop_
_entity_poly.entity_id
_entity_poly.type
_entity_poly.pdbx_seq_one_letter_code
_entity_poly.pdbx_strand_id
1 'polypeptide(L)'
;MHEFYKLAADMQNVPLKIRFDDAFDDNEWRACYERNNWGMWLLHGQAPDNQGVAQRVVAPLWQQIVDEAAQALQGKVAATLRFGHDTSLYHLLALLGTDKLSDEHADALEQIIPMAANLQIVFYCRREQVGKPLGPDDVLVKFLLNERPLRLSKVGSEDVAPDGKTGYYYRWSRVLAYVAKRLAAANAQGRWAMAYPLVGTAGQLQH
;
A
#
# COMPACT_ATOMS: atom_id res chain seq x y z
N MET A 1 20.59 16.87 14.53
CA MET A 1 19.34 16.72 15.33
C MET A 1 18.54 15.50 14.91
N HIS A 2 18.14 15.31 13.64
CA HIS A 2 17.32 14.19 13.18
C HIS A 2 17.94 12.80 13.44
N GLU A 3 19.21 12.58 13.13
CA GLU A 3 19.89 11.29 13.41
C GLU A 3 20.02 11.02 14.90
N PHE A 4 20.20 12.07 15.71
CA PHE A 4 20.25 11.92 17.15
C PHE A 4 18.88 11.58 17.73
N TYR A 5 17.81 12.15 17.19
CA TYR A 5 16.43 11.76 17.52
C TYR A 5 16.18 10.28 17.24
N LYS A 6 16.55 9.78 16.06
CA LYS A 6 16.42 8.36 15.73
C LYS A 6 17.20 7.47 16.71
N LEU A 7 18.46 7.83 16.99
CA LEU A 7 19.26 7.10 17.95
C LEU A 7 18.59 7.07 19.34
N ALA A 8 18.12 8.20 19.82
CA ALA A 8 17.46 8.31 21.12
C ALA A 8 16.15 7.50 21.17
N ALA A 9 15.37 7.50 20.10
CA ALA A 9 14.16 6.68 19.98
C ALA A 9 14.49 5.17 19.97
N ASP A 10 15.50 4.75 19.21
CA ASP A 10 15.92 3.35 19.11
C ASP A 10 16.47 2.82 20.43
N MET A 11 17.19 3.66 21.19
CA MET A 11 17.76 3.28 22.48
C MET A 11 16.70 2.92 23.55
N GLN A 12 15.46 3.35 23.38
CA GLN A 12 14.36 2.94 24.26
C GLN A 12 14.04 1.43 24.12
N ASN A 13 14.37 0.84 22.98
CA ASN A 13 14.11 -0.58 22.67
C ASN A 13 15.33 -1.49 23.01
N VAL A 14 16.44 -0.92 23.44
CA VAL A 14 17.66 -1.67 23.73
C VAL A 14 17.78 -1.86 25.26
N PRO A 15 18.09 -3.09 25.76
CA PRO A 15 18.21 -3.36 27.18
C PRO A 15 19.54 -2.83 27.79
N LEU A 16 19.92 -1.62 27.42
CA LEU A 16 21.09 -0.93 27.97
C LEU A 16 20.65 0.04 29.07
N LYS A 17 21.57 0.30 30.02
CA LYS A 17 21.34 1.27 31.09
C LYS A 17 21.47 2.73 30.63
N ILE A 18 21.99 2.94 29.41
CA ILE A 18 22.15 4.28 28.84
C ILE A 18 20.82 4.67 28.20
N ARG A 19 20.25 5.78 28.63
CA ARG A 19 19.05 6.37 28.10
C ARG A 19 19.31 7.79 27.65
N PHE A 20 18.55 8.24 26.67
CA PHE A 20 18.56 9.60 26.14
C PHE A 20 17.23 10.32 26.42
N ASP A 21 16.52 9.89 27.49
CA ASP A 21 15.20 10.41 27.82
C ASP A 21 15.23 11.94 28.06
N ASP A 22 16.36 12.44 28.64
CA ASP A 22 16.56 13.86 28.93
C ASP A 22 17.25 14.62 27.78
N ALA A 23 17.48 13.96 26.62
CA ALA A 23 18.18 14.59 25.50
C ALA A 23 17.34 15.62 24.76
N PHE A 24 16.01 15.52 24.86
CA PHE A 24 15.02 16.40 24.26
C PHE A 24 13.91 16.67 25.27
N ASP A 25 13.36 17.87 25.27
CA ASP A 25 12.10 18.14 25.95
C ASP A 25 10.88 17.61 25.13
N ASP A 26 9.70 17.59 25.72
CA ASP A 26 8.48 17.07 25.08
C ASP A 26 8.13 17.79 23.76
N ASN A 27 8.42 19.09 23.65
CA ASN A 27 8.17 19.85 22.44
C ASN A 27 9.18 19.49 21.35
N GLU A 28 10.44 19.30 21.72
CA GLU A 28 11.49 18.88 20.80
C GLU A 28 11.24 17.46 20.29
N TRP A 29 10.83 16.52 21.16
CA TRP A 29 10.42 15.17 20.76
C TRP A 29 9.28 15.24 19.75
N ARG A 30 8.25 16.02 20.05
CA ARG A 30 7.10 16.20 19.16
C ARG A 30 7.51 16.80 17.82
N ALA A 31 8.29 17.86 17.83
CA ALA A 31 8.75 18.51 16.61
C ALA A 31 9.59 17.59 15.72
N CYS A 32 10.47 16.77 16.32
CA CYS A 32 11.24 15.78 15.59
C CYS A 32 10.34 14.68 14.97
N TYR A 33 9.37 14.20 15.73
CA TYR A 33 8.37 13.21 15.27
C TYR A 33 7.54 13.75 14.12
N GLU A 34 6.94 14.93 14.26
CA GLU A 34 6.13 15.56 13.21
C GLU A 34 6.94 15.79 11.93
N ARG A 35 8.17 16.28 12.08
CA ARG A 35 9.08 16.46 10.93
C ARG A 35 9.38 15.13 10.22
N ASN A 36 9.58 14.05 10.96
CA ASN A 36 9.83 12.74 10.37
C ASN A 36 8.60 12.26 9.59
N ASN A 37 7.41 12.34 10.18
CA ASN A 37 6.16 12.00 9.51
C ASN A 37 5.92 12.82 8.24
N TRP A 38 6.14 14.13 8.29
CA TRP A 38 6.07 15.00 7.12
C TRP A 38 7.04 14.57 6.01
N GLY A 39 8.28 14.26 6.38
CA GLY A 39 9.27 13.75 5.43
C GLY A 39 8.83 12.45 4.77
N MET A 40 8.31 11.51 5.55
CA MET A 40 7.78 10.24 5.05
C MET A 40 6.58 10.46 4.13
N TRP A 41 5.65 11.35 4.49
CA TRP A 41 4.50 11.68 3.66
C TRP A 41 4.89 12.34 2.33
N LEU A 42 5.83 13.29 2.35
CA LEU A 42 6.34 13.94 1.14
C LEU A 42 7.03 12.95 0.20
N LEU A 43 7.83 12.05 0.73
CA LEU A 43 8.65 11.13 -0.08
C LEU A 43 7.88 9.89 -0.51
N HIS A 44 7.07 9.33 0.39
CA HIS A 44 6.48 8.00 0.22
C HIS A 44 4.95 7.99 0.20
N GLY A 45 4.32 9.10 0.59
CA GLY A 45 2.86 9.24 0.65
C GLY A 45 2.24 9.78 -0.64
N GLN A 46 1.10 10.44 -0.46
CA GLN A 46 0.31 11.04 -1.55
C GLN A 46 0.50 12.56 -1.67
N ALA A 47 1.61 13.09 -1.17
CA ALA A 47 1.88 14.52 -1.26
C ALA A 47 1.81 14.99 -2.72
N PRO A 48 1.12 16.11 -3.01
CA PRO A 48 1.02 16.64 -4.38
C PRO A 48 2.40 16.92 -4.98
N ASP A 49 3.33 17.39 -4.16
CA ASP A 49 4.66 17.79 -4.57
C ASP A 49 5.56 16.62 -4.99
N ASN A 50 5.24 15.38 -4.61
CA ASN A 50 6.01 14.21 -5.06
C ASN A 50 5.68 13.76 -6.49
N GLN A 51 4.71 14.42 -7.14
CA GLN A 51 4.37 14.23 -8.55
C GLN A 51 4.16 12.75 -8.95
N GLY A 52 3.64 11.95 -8.04
CA GLY A 52 3.36 10.53 -8.27
C GLY A 52 4.60 9.61 -8.23
N VAL A 53 5.70 10.04 -7.64
CA VAL A 53 6.91 9.20 -7.49
C VAL A 53 6.61 7.92 -6.73
N ALA A 54 5.91 8.00 -5.61
CA ALA A 54 5.54 6.83 -4.81
C ALA A 54 4.80 5.77 -5.63
N GLN A 55 3.83 6.21 -6.46
CA GLN A 55 3.06 5.33 -7.33
C GLN A 55 3.93 4.67 -8.41
N ARG A 56 4.87 5.42 -9.02
CA ARG A 56 5.76 4.89 -10.05
C ARG A 56 6.77 3.90 -9.50
N VAL A 57 7.34 4.20 -8.35
CA VAL A 57 8.34 3.33 -7.69
C VAL A 57 7.74 1.96 -7.35
N VAL A 58 6.48 1.90 -6.95
CA VAL A 58 5.82 0.65 -6.55
C VAL A 58 5.19 -0.11 -7.72
N ALA A 59 5.14 0.46 -8.90
CA ALA A 59 4.50 -0.17 -10.06
C ALA A 59 5.00 -1.59 -10.36
N PRO A 60 6.32 -1.89 -10.33
CA PRO A 60 6.81 -3.27 -10.54
C PRO A 60 6.32 -4.24 -9.45
N LEU A 61 6.29 -3.82 -8.19
CA LEU A 61 5.77 -4.64 -7.09
C LEU A 61 4.28 -4.90 -7.28
N TRP A 62 3.52 -3.88 -7.66
CA TRP A 62 2.10 -4.04 -7.95
C TRP A 62 1.86 -5.03 -9.10
N GLN A 63 2.65 -4.97 -10.16
CA GLN A 63 2.53 -5.92 -11.27
C GLN A 63 2.77 -7.35 -10.80
N GLN A 64 3.79 -7.59 -9.98
CA GLN A 64 4.03 -8.93 -9.39
C GLN A 64 2.85 -9.40 -8.52
N ILE A 65 2.23 -8.51 -7.74
CA ILE A 65 1.03 -8.83 -6.95
C ILE A 65 -0.13 -9.23 -7.88
N VAL A 66 -0.32 -8.54 -8.99
CA VAL A 66 -1.36 -8.86 -9.98
C VAL A 66 -1.11 -10.22 -10.64
N ASP A 67 0.14 -10.50 -11.02
CA ASP A 67 0.51 -11.78 -11.63
C ASP A 67 0.31 -12.97 -10.68
N GLU A 68 0.64 -12.80 -9.40
CA GLU A 68 0.40 -13.81 -8.37
C GLU A 68 -1.10 -13.96 -8.05
N ALA A 69 -1.84 -12.85 -8.03
CA ALA A 69 -3.30 -12.91 -7.92
C ALA A 69 -3.90 -13.72 -9.06
N ALA A 70 -3.44 -13.53 -10.30
CA ALA A 70 -3.90 -14.34 -11.43
C ALA A 70 -3.59 -15.84 -11.25
N GLN A 71 -2.43 -16.20 -10.68
CA GLN A 71 -2.10 -17.59 -10.36
C GLN A 71 -3.01 -18.15 -9.26
N ALA A 72 -3.30 -17.36 -8.23
CA ALA A 72 -4.23 -17.73 -7.16
C ALA A 72 -5.64 -17.97 -7.69
N LEU A 73 -6.13 -17.10 -8.57
CA LEU A 73 -7.45 -17.24 -9.21
C LEU A 73 -7.55 -18.48 -10.11
N GLN A 74 -6.42 -18.98 -10.61
CA GLN A 74 -6.34 -20.25 -11.34
C GLN A 74 -6.13 -21.47 -10.42
N GLY A 75 -6.09 -21.28 -9.11
CA GLY A 75 -5.87 -22.35 -8.13
C GLY A 75 -4.43 -22.88 -8.08
N LYS A 76 -3.47 -22.18 -8.68
CA LYS A 76 -2.05 -22.61 -8.72
C LYS A 76 -1.30 -22.32 -7.42
N VAL A 77 -1.70 -21.29 -6.70
CA VAL A 77 -1.15 -20.90 -5.40
C VAL A 77 -2.29 -20.54 -4.45
N ALA A 78 -2.14 -20.90 -3.17
CA ALA A 78 -3.12 -20.59 -2.14
C ALA A 78 -2.83 -19.24 -1.46
N ALA A 79 -1.56 -18.92 -1.27
CA ALA A 79 -1.10 -17.66 -0.66
C ALA A 79 0.33 -17.35 -1.09
N THR A 80 0.67 -16.07 -1.11
CA THR A 80 2.04 -15.58 -1.26
C THR A 80 2.37 -14.65 -0.09
N LEU A 81 3.58 -14.75 0.41
CA LEU A 81 4.08 -13.92 1.51
C LEU A 81 5.28 -13.12 1.03
N ARG A 82 5.29 -11.84 1.37
CA ARG A 82 6.39 -10.93 1.05
C ARG A 82 6.87 -10.24 2.31
N PHE A 83 8.17 -10.11 2.42
CA PHE A 83 8.83 -9.38 3.49
C PHE A 83 9.60 -8.22 2.87
N GLY A 84 9.58 -7.08 3.51
CA GLY A 84 10.22 -5.87 2.98
C GLY A 84 10.22 -4.74 4.01
N HIS A 85 10.57 -3.56 3.53
CA HIS A 85 10.56 -2.34 4.32
C HIS A 85 9.17 -1.69 4.35
N ASP A 86 8.94 -0.87 5.35
CA ASP A 86 7.77 0.00 5.54
C ASP A 86 7.50 0.89 4.32
N THR A 87 8.55 1.39 3.67
CA THR A 87 8.45 2.23 2.47
C THR A 87 7.66 1.55 1.34
N SER A 88 7.78 0.24 1.19
CA SER A 88 7.00 -0.53 0.22
C SER A 88 5.50 -0.49 0.52
N LEU A 89 5.13 -0.54 1.82
CA LEU A 89 3.73 -0.41 2.25
C LEU A 89 3.21 1.01 2.03
N TYR A 90 4.00 2.04 2.37
CA TYR A 90 3.61 3.43 2.08
C TYR A 90 3.33 3.64 0.59
N HIS A 91 4.21 3.15 -0.27
CA HIS A 91 4.03 3.28 -1.72
C HIS A 91 2.81 2.51 -2.24
N LEU A 92 2.53 1.30 -1.71
CA LEU A 92 1.32 0.55 -2.05
C LEU A 92 0.05 1.28 -1.59
N LEU A 93 0.04 1.80 -0.36
CA LEU A 93 -1.09 2.59 0.15
C LEU A 93 -1.27 3.87 -0.68
N ALA A 94 -0.19 4.54 -1.06
CA ALA A 94 -0.22 5.70 -1.95
C ALA A 94 -0.79 5.34 -3.33
N LEU A 95 -0.41 4.19 -3.89
CA LEU A 95 -0.95 3.69 -5.16
C LEU A 95 -2.43 3.35 -5.05
N LEU A 96 -2.84 2.67 -3.97
CA LEU A 96 -4.25 2.35 -3.71
C LEU A 96 -5.11 3.58 -3.41
N GLY A 97 -4.50 4.73 -3.12
CA GLY A 97 -5.21 5.98 -2.87
C GLY A 97 -6.08 5.93 -1.62
N THR A 98 -5.54 5.35 -0.56
CA THR A 98 -6.25 5.21 0.72
C THR A 98 -6.34 6.54 1.45
N ASP A 99 -7.42 6.75 2.19
CA ASP A 99 -7.61 7.96 3.01
C ASP A 99 -6.58 8.06 4.15
N LYS A 100 -5.95 6.92 4.49
CA LYS A 100 -4.91 6.85 5.54
C LYS A 100 -3.64 7.65 5.23
N LEU A 101 -3.41 7.99 3.96
CA LEU A 101 -2.28 8.80 3.53
C LEU A 101 -2.72 10.19 3.03
N SER A 102 -3.89 10.66 3.43
CA SER A 102 -4.34 12.03 3.18
C SER A 102 -3.57 13.05 4.02
N ASP A 103 -3.67 14.31 3.66
CA ASP A 103 -3.04 15.42 4.39
C ASP A 103 -3.43 15.45 5.87
N GLU A 104 -4.68 15.06 6.18
CA GLU A 104 -5.21 14.99 7.54
C GLU A 104 -4.50 13.96 8.44
N HIS A 105 -3.71 13.05 7.86
CA HIS A 105 -2.99 11.99 8.57
C HIS A 105 -1.47 12.09 8.40
N ALA A 106 -0.97 13.16 7.82
CA ALA A 106 0.45 13.33 7.55
C ALA A 106 1.31 13.33 8.84
N ASP A 107 0.74 13.80 9.94
CA ASP A 107 1.35 13.86 11.26
C ASP A 107 1.36 12.52 12.02
N ALA A 108 0.61 11.53 11.54
CA ALA A 108 0.45 10.23 12.18
C ALA A 108 0.95 9.06 11.31
N LEU A 109 1.77 9.32 10.32
CA LEU A 109 2.14 8.34 9.29
C LEU A 109 2.84 7.11 9.87
N GLU A 110 3.76 7.29 10.81
CA GLU A 110 4.45 6.19 11.49
C GLU A 110 3.49 5.29 12.30
N GLN A 111 2.39 5.84 12.79
CA GLN A 111 1.37 5.07 13.49
C GLN A 111 0.55 4.20 12.53
N ILE A 112 0.50 4.56 11.25
CA ILE A 112 -0.23 3.82 10.22
C ILE A 112 0.55 2.56 9.82
N ILE A 113 1.89 2.66 9.76
CA ILE A 113 2.79 1.56 9.40
C ILE A 113 3.85 1.41 10.52
N PRO A 114 3.47 0.89 11.69
CA PRO A 114 4.42 0.59 12.75
C PRO A 114 5.28 -0.62 12.39
N MET A 115 6.25 -0.94 13.26
CA MET A 115 7.02 -2.18 13.15
C MET A 115 6.09 -3.39 13.00
N ALA A 116 6.48 -4.35 12.16
CA ALA A 116 5.70 -5.54 11.82
C ALA A 116 4.33 -5.25 11.18
N ALA A 117 4.14 -4.03 10.62
CA ALA A 117 2.95 -3.73 9.84
C ALA A 117 2.79 -4.71 8.67
N ASN A 118 1.55 -5.03 8.34
CA ASN A 118 1.24 -5.92 7.23
C ASN A 118 0.08 -5.38 6.40
N LEU A 119 0.13 -5.65 5.09
CA LEU A 119 -0.98 -5.44 4.16
C LEU A 119 -1.41 -6.79 3.62
N GLN A 120 -2.66 -7.17 3.88
CA GLN A 120 -3.25 -8.39 3.37
C GLN A 120 -4.20 -8.04 2.21
N ILE A 121 -4.13 -8.82 1.15
CA ILE A 121 -5.01 -8.76 -0.01
C ILE A 121 -5.72 -10.11 -0.10
N VAL A 122 -6.99 -10.15 0.27
CA VAL A 122 -7.75 -11.39 0.42
C VAL A 122 -8.83 -11.47 -0.65
N PHE A 123 -8.83 -12.57 -1.41
CA PHE A 123 -9.80 -12.82 -2.48
C PHE A 123 -10.93 -13.72 -2.00
N TYR A 124 -12.14 -13.43 -2.46
CA TYR A 124 -13.37 -14.16 -2.15
C TYR A 124 -14.08 -14.52 -3.44
N CYS A 125 -14.50 -15.77 -3.56
CA CYS A 125 -15.39 -16.23 -4.62
C CYS A 125 -16.64 -16.87 -4.04
N ARG A 126 -17.64 -17.12 -4.89
CA ARG A 126 -18.82 -17.89 -4.48
C ARG A 126 -18.44 -19.35 -4.26
N ARG A 127 -19.12 -20.01 -3.32
CA ARG A 127 -18.85 -21.41 -2.96
C ARG A 127 -18.90 -22.37 -4.16
N GLU A 128 -19.83 -22.16 -5.06
CA GLU A 128 -20.01 -22.97 -6.28
C GLU A 128 -18.92 -22.76 -7.34
N GLN A 129 -18.07 -21.74 -7.16
CA GLN A 129 -16.94 -21.43 -8.04
C GLN A 129 -15.61 -21.97 -7.51
N VAL A 130 -15.59 -22.50 -6.29
CA VAL A 130 -14.36 -23.08 -5.71
C VAL A 130 -13.87 -24.24 -6.58
N GLY A 131 -12.56 -24.25 -6.88
CA GLY A 131 -11.94 -25.23 -7.75
C GLY A 131 -12.07 -25.00 -9.26
N LYS A 132 -12.70 -23.89 -9.65
CA LYS A 132 -12.77 -23.48 -11.06
C LYS A 132 -11.82 -22.32 -11.32
N PRO A 133 -11.26 -22.18 -12.54
CA PRO A 133 -10.54 -20.98 -12.93
C PRO A 133 -11.46 -19.75 -12.85
N LEU A 134 -10.97 -18.68 -12.24
CA LEU A 134 -11.73 -17.45 -12.03
C LEU A 134 -11.06 -16.28 -12.74
N GLY A 135 -11.87 -15.38 -13.26
CA GLY A 135 -11.44 -14.09 -13.78
C GLY A 135 -11.53 -12.98 -12.73
N PRO A 136 -11.00 -11.79 -13.04
CA PRO A 136 -11.07 -10.64 -12.13
C PRO A 136 -12.50 -10.18 -11.82
N ASP A 137 -13.47 -10.46 -12.68
CA ASP A 137 -14.88 -10.13 -12.48
C ASP A 137 -15.62 -11.14 -11.60
N ASP A 138 -15.07 -12.33 -11.38
CA ASP A 138 -15.70 -13.38 -10.62
C ASP A 138 -15.41 -13.27 -9.11
N VAL A 139 -14.49 -12.41 -8.70
CA VAL A 139 -14.00 -12.34 -7.33
C VAL A 139 -14.16 -10.96 -6.72
N LEU A 140 -14.38 -10.96 -5.42
CA LEU A 140 -14.24 -9.79 -4.56
C LEU A 140 -12.88 -9.81 -3.88
N VAL A 141 -12.33 -8.64 -3.64
CA VAL A 141 -11.11 -8.45 -2.90
C VAL A 141 -11.36 -7.56 -1.68
N LYS A 142 -10.70 -7.88 -0.58
CA LYS A 142 -10.65 -7.08 0.64
C LYS A 142 -9.20 -6.80 0.99
N PHE A 143 -8.93 -5.55 1.35
CA PHE A 143 -7.63 -5.13 1.84
C PHE A 143 -7.69 -4.97 3.35
N LEU A 144 -6.69 -5.46 4.05
CA LEU A 144 -6.54 -5.26 5.50
C LEU A 144 -5.14 -4.69 5.76
N LEU A 145 -5.10 -3.61 6.53
CA LEU A 145 -3.85 -3.04 7.03
C LEU A 145 -3.79 -3.31 8.54
N ASN A 146 -2.74 -3.98 8.98
CA ASN A 146 -2.61 -4.41 10.37
C ASN A 146 -3.89 -5.13 10.84
N GLU A 147 -4.39 -6.07 9.99
CA GLU A 147 -5.59 -6.89 10.23
C GLU A 147 -6.91 -6.11 10.30
N ARG A 148 -6.89 -4.81 10.12
CA ARG A 148 -8.08 -3.96 10.07
C ARG A 148 -8.50 -3.69 8.64
N PRO A 149 -9.81 -3.73 8.32
CA PRO A 149 -10.30 -3.43 6.98
C PRO A 149 -9.83 -2.05 6.50
N LEU A 150 -9.24 -2.02 5.32
CA LEU A 150 -8.77 -0.81 4.66
C LEU A 150 -9.81 -0.35 3.63
N ARG A 151 -10.24 0.89 3.74
CA ARG A 151 -11.19 1.48 2.81
C ARG A 151 -10.47 2.11 1.61
N LEU A 152 -10.97 1.79 0.41
CA LEU A 152 -10.58 2.44 -0.83
C LEU A 152 -11.75 3.35 -1.26
N SER A 153 -11.79 4.58 -0.76
CA SER A 153 -12.92 5.50 -0.94
C SER A 153 -13.21 5.86 -2.40
N LYS A 154 -12.21 5.76 -3.27
CA LYS A 154 -12.30 6.09 -4.70
C LYS A 154 -12.62 4.88 -5.59
N VAL A 155 -12.75 3.70 -5.02
CA VAL A 155 -13.17 2.47 -5.70
C VAL A 155 -14.57 2.12 -5.21
N GLY A 156 -15.52 1.94 -6.12
CA GLY A 156 -16.87 1.53 -5.73
C GLY A 156 -16.87 0.17 -5.04
N SER A 157 -17.36 0.13 -3.79
CA SER A 157 -17.53 -1.11 -3.03
C SER A 157 -18.81 -1.84 -3.47
N GLU A 158 -18.85 -3.15 -3.24
CA GLU A 158 -20.09 -3.94 -3.42
C GLU A 158 -20.99 -3.75 -2.19
N ASP A 159 -22.30 -3.65 -2.42
CA ASP A 159 -23.28 -3.41 -1.36
C ASP A 159 -23.53 -4.65 -0.48
N VAL A 160 -23.32 -5.82 -1.05
CA VAL A 160 -23.50 -7.11 -0.35
C VAL A 160 -22.16 -7.77 -0.17
N ALA A 161 -21.65 -7.67 1.04
CA ALA A 161 -20.39 -8.29 1.45
C ALA A 161 -20.61 -9.71 1.99
N PRO A 162 -19.61 -10.62 1.85
CA PRO A 162 -19.67 -11.97 2.40
C PRO A 162 -19.91 -12.02 3.92
N ASP A 163 -19.46 -11.00 4.66
CA ASP A 163 -19.60 -10.88 6.12
C ASP A 163 -20.73 -9.92 6.55
N GLY A 164 -21.56 -9.48 5.63
CA GLY A 164 -22.65 -8.52 5.88
C GLY A 164 -22.18 -7.08 6.14
N LYS A 165 -20.88 -6.79 6.05
CA LYS A 165 -20.32 -5.44 6.22
C LYS A 165 -20.16 -4.76 4.87
N THR A 166 -20.65 -3.56 4.75
CA THR A 166 -20.56 -2.75 3.52
C THR A 166 -19.26 -1.92 3.49
N GLY A 167 -18.82 -1.55 2.28
CA GLY A 167 -17.78 -0.55 2.10
C GLY A 167 -16.32 -1.04 2.08
N TYR A 168 -16.08 -2.37 2.20
CA TYR A 168 -14.72 -2.94 2.26
C TYR A 168 -14.44 -4.04 1.25
N TYR A 169 -15.42 -4.42 0.43
CA TYR A 169 -15.30 -5.44 -0.60
C TYR A 169 -15.41 -4.79 -1.97
N TYR A 170 -14.45 -5.10 -2.82
CA TYR A 170 -14.31 -4.49 -4.14
C TYR A 170 -14.24 -5.59 -5.19
N ARG A 171 -14.86 -5.39 -6.34
CA ARG A 171 -14.62 -6.25 -7.48
C ARG A 171 -13.19 -6.08 -7.96
N TRP A 172 -12.47 -7.20 -8.11
CA TRP A 172 -11.04 -7.14 -8.44
C TRP A 172 -10.77 -6.39 -9.73
N SER A 173 -11.58 -6.59 -10.76
CA SER A 173 -11.49 -5.85 -12.03
C SER A 173 -11.59 -4.32 -11.84
N ARG A 174 -12.43 -3.84 -10.92
CA ARG A 174 -12.53 -2.40 -10.62
C ARG A 174 -11.28 -1.87 -9.95
N VAL A 175 -10.68 -2.65 -9.05
CA VAL A 175 -9.40 -2.27 -8.42
C VAL A 175 -8.30 -2.18 -9.47
N LEU A 176 -8.19 -3.17 -10.36
CA LEU A 176 -7.20 -3.16 -11.45
C LEU A 176 -7.36 -1.93 -12.35
N ALA A 177 -8.58 -1.64 -12.78
CA ALA A 177 -8.87 -0.47 -13.63
C ALA A 177 -8.54 0.85 -12.91
N TYR A 178 -8.87 0.95 -11.63
CA TYR A 178 -8.56 2.12 -10.82
C TYR A 178 -7.05 2.34 -10.68
N VAL A 179 -6.30 1.29 -10.33
CA VAL A 179 -4.85 1.37 -10.18
C VAL A 179 -4.17 1.69 -11.52
N ALA A 180 -4.61 1.08 -12.62
CA ALA A 180 -4.11 1.39 -13.95
C ALA A 180 -4.27 2.88 -14.30
N LYS A 181 -5.43 3.46 -13.99
CA LYS A 181 -5.68 4.90 -14.18
C LYS A 181 -4.75 5.76 -13.32
N ARG A 182 -4.49 5.38 -12.08
CA ARG A 182 -3.56 6.10 -11.19
C ARG A 182 -2.12 6.06 -11.69
N LEU A 183 -1.66 4.90 -12.14
CA LEU A 183 -0.32 4.74 -12.72
C LEU A 183 -0.17 5.57 -13.99
N ALA A 184 -1.18 5.58 -14.86
CA ALA A 184 -1.17 6.42 -16.06
C ALA A 184 -1.08 7.91 -15.69
N ALA A 185 -1.84 8.37 -14.70
CA ALA A 185 -1.78 9.75 -14.22
C ALA A 185 -0.42 10.09 -13.60
N ALA A 186 0.14 9.20 -12.79
CA ALA A 186 1.46 9.40 -12.18
C ALA A 186 2.58 9.47 -13.24
N ASN A 187 2.50 8.66 -14.29
CA ASN A 187 3.44 8.70 -15.40
C ASN A 187 3.34 10.00 -16.20
N ALA A 188 2.13 10.55 -16.38
CA ALA A 188 1.92 11.82 -17.06
C ALA A 188 2.46 13.02 -16.27
N GLN A 189 2.47 12.95 -14.93
CA GLN A 189 3.00 14.01 -14.06
C GLN A 189 4.53 14.00 -13.97
N GLY A 190 5.18 12.85 -14.15
CA GLY A 190 6.63 12.70 -14.03
C GLY A 190 7.37 13.34 -15.22
N ARG A 191 8.21 14.34 -14.97
CA ARG A 191 9.13 14.91 -15.97
C ARG A 191 10.22 13.93 -16.41
N TRP A 192 10.39 12.83 -15.73
CA TRP A 192 11.27 11.73 -16.05
C TRP A 192 10.45 10.55 -16.52
N ALA A 193 10.05 10.59 -17.79
CA ALA A 193 9.61 9.39 -18.48
C ALA A 193 10.82 8.45 -18.61
N MET A 194 11.18 7.73 -17.56
CA MET A 194 11.88 6.46 -17.74
C MET A 194 10.85 5.55 -18.41
N ALA A 195 11.02 5.36 -19.69
CA ALA A 195 10.25 4.45 -20.51
C ALA A 195 10.53 3.01 -20.03
N TYR A 196 9.83 2.59 -18.98
CA TYR A 196 9.49 1.19 -18.86
C TYR A 196 8.26 1.00 -19.77
N PRO A 197 8.37 0.21 -20.83
CA PRO A 197 7.18 -0.14 -21.60
C PRO A 197 6.22 -0.79 -20.62
N LEU A 198 5.06 -0.18 -20.43
CA LEU A 198 3.90 -0.86 -19.87
C LEU A 198 3.78 -2.13 -20.69
N VAL A 199 3.99 -3.29 -20.08
CA VAL A 199 3.81 -4.58 -20.73
C VAL A 199 2.39 -4.57 -21.28
N GLY A 200 2.33 -4.44 -22.60
CA GLY A 200 1.10 -4.34 -23.34
C GLY A 200 0.28 -5.62 -23.12
N THR A 201 -1.01 -5.40 -23.04
CA THR A 201 -2.07 -6.34 -23.40
C THR A 201 -1.56 -7.66 -23.97
N ALA A 202 -1.87 -8.75 -23.26
CA ALA A 202 -1.71 -10.11 -23.75
C ALA A 202 -2.38 -10.23 -25.12
N GLY A 203 -1.57 -10.23 -26.16
CA GLY A 203 -1.97 -10.40 -27.52
C GLY A 203 -0.76 -10.68 -28.39
N GLN A 204 -0.70 -11.93 -28.85
CA GLN A 204 0.16 -12.45 -29.89
C GLN A 204 1.59 -12.87 -29.49
N LEU A 205 1.71 -14.06 -28.94
CA LEU A 205 2.74 -14.97 -29.37
C LEU A 205 2.11 -15.96 -30.36
N GLN A 206 2.22 -15.65 -31.64
CA GLN A 206 2.18 -16.64 -32.73
C GLN A 206 3.61 -16.99 -33.09
N HIS A 207 3.85 -18.32 -33.13
CA HIS A 207 5.02 -19.08 -33.58
C HIS A 207 6.19 -19.18 -32.65
#